data_51473963b1bd6b8435a029e588a4f0ca
#
_entry.id   51473963b1bd6b8435a029e588a4f0ca
#
_cell.length_a   1.000
_cell.length_b   1.000
_cell.length_c   1.000
_cell.angle_alpha   90.00
_cell.angle_beta   90.00
_cell.angle_gamma   90.00
#
_symmetry.space_group_name_H-M   'P 1'
#
loop_
_entity.id
_entity.type
_entity.pdbx_description
1 polymer ?
#
loop_
_entity_poly.entity_id
_entity_poly.type
_entity_poly.pdbx_seq_one_letter_code
_entity_poly.pdbx_strand_id
1 'polypeptide(L)'
;MNAYDNTILYTDYILASLINELKQLDAYKSAMIFISDHGESLGENNLYMHGIPKSIAPKEQLDIPFIVWTSDDTKKIKNNKLLSQHNVFHSVLDFLNIESPIYDKKMSVFEW
;
A
#
# COMPACT_ATOMS: atom_id res chain seq x y z
N MET A 1 -2.05 2.68 -23.75
CA MET A 1 -2.94 2.16 -22.69
C MET A 1 -2.78 0.67 -22.48
N ASN A 2 -2.92 -0.18 -23.45
CA ASN A 2 -2.85 -1.64 -23.25
C ASN A 2 -1.58 -2.15 -22.55
N ALA A 3 -0.41 -1.56 -22.82
CA ALA A 3 0.83 -1.98 -22.18
C ALA A 3 0.84 -1.65 -20.68
N TYR A 4 0.38 -0.46 -20.30
CA TYR A 4 0.26 -0.05 -18.90
C TYR A 4 -0.78 -0.89 -18.15
N ASP A 5 -1.95 -1.10 -18.75
CA ASP A 5 -3.00 -1.95 -18.16
C ASP A 5 -2.51 -3.38 -17.93
N ASN A 6 -1.70 -3.92 -18.85
CA ASN A 6 -1.09 -5.24 -18.70
C ASN A 6 -0.08 -5.30 -17.54
N THR A 7 0.64 -4.21 -17.25
CA THR A 7 1.54 -4.18 -16.07
C THR A 7 0.75 -4.20 -14.77
N ILE A 8 -0.41 -3.55 -14.72
CA ILE A 8 -1.30 -3.60 -13.55
C ILE A 8 -1.86 -5.01 -13.35
N LEU A 9 -2.33 -5.66 -14.42
CA LEU A 9 -2.81 -7.04 -14.35
C LEU A 9 -1.71 -8.01 -13.88
N TYR A 10 -0.48 -7.81 -14.33
CA TYR A 10 0.65 -8.64 -13.91
C TYR A 10 1.00 -8.41 -12.44
N THR A 11 0.97 -7.18 -11.98
CA THR A 11 1.16 -6.83 -10.56
C THR A 11 0.08 -7.48 -9.69
N ASP A 12 -1.18 -7.40 -10.11
CA ASP A 12 -2.30 -8.05 -9.41
C ASP A 12 -2.10 -9.56 -9.29
N TYR A 13 -1.69 -10.21 -10.38
CA TYR A 13 -1.36 -11.64 -10.38
C TYR A 13 -0.24 -11.98 -9.39
N ILE A 14 0.82 -11.17 -9.35
CA ILE A 14 1.94 -11.37 -8.40
C ILE A 14 1.45 -11.24 -6.96
N LEU A 15 0.70 -10.17 -6.65
CA LEU A 15 0.19 -9.94 -5.29
C LEU A 15 -0.76 -11.06 -4.84
N ALA A 16 -1.65 -11.50 -5.72
CA ALA A 16 -2.54 -12.61 -5.45
C ALA A 16 -1.75 -13.92 -5.18
N SER A 17 -0.70 -14.17 -5.96
CA SER A 17 0.16 -15.34 -5.78
C SER A 17 0.89 -15.30 -4.43
N LEU A 18 1.43 -14.14 -4.04
CA LEU A 18 2.08 -13.95 -2.74
C LEU A 18 1.10 -14.18 -1.58
N ILE A 19 -0.12 -13.65 -1.67
CA ILE A 19 -1.16 -13.87 -0.66
C ILE A 19 -1.48 -15.37 -0.56
N ASN A 20 -1.58 -16.08 -1.68
CA ASN A 20 -1.85 -17.52 -1.67
C ASN A 20 -0.73 -18.33 -1.00
N GLU A 21 0.52 -17.95 -1.20
CA GLU A 21 1.66 -18.56 -0.48
C GLU A 21 1.60 -18.24 1.02
N LEU A 22 1.33 -16.98 1.38
CA LEU A 22 1.23 -16.56 2.78
C LEU A 22 0.09 -17.27 3.53
N LYS A 23 -1.01 -17.56 2.85
CA LYS A 23 -2.14 -18.33 3.43
C LYS A 23 -1.76 -19.76 3.84
N GLN A 24 -0.70 -20.30 3.30
CA GLN A 24 -0.25 -21.67 3.62
C GLN A 24 0.66 -21.70 4.85
N LEU A 25 1.03 -20.55 5.38
CA LEU A 25 1.88 -20.43 6.56
C LEU A 25 1.06 -20.48 7.85
N ASP A 26 0.39 -21.60 8.11
CA ASP A 26 -0.54 -21.78 9.23
C ASP A 26 0.08 -21.53 10.62
N ALA A 27 1.39 -21.70 10.75
CA ALA A 27 2.11 -21.46 12.01
C ALA A 27 2.42 -19.97 12.25
N TYR A 28 2.13 -19.09 11.30
CA TYR A 28 2.50 -17.68 11.36
C TYR A 28 1.30 -16.77 11.13
N LYS A 29 1.27 -15.65 11.85
CA LYS A 29 0.44 -14.51 11.49
C LYS A 29 1.20 -13.72 10.42
N SER A 30 0.63 -13.65 9.24
CA SER A 30 1.26 -13.05 8.07
C SER A 30 0.50 -11.81 7.63
N ALA A 31 1.21 -10.81 7.12
CA ALA A 31 0.62 -9.66 6.46
C ALA A 31 1.40 -9.31 5.20
N MET A 32 0.70 -8.71 4.25
CA MET A 32 1.28 -8.09 3.07
C MET A 32 0.83 -6.63 3.01
N ILE A 33 1.77 -5.73 2.82
CA ILE A 33 1.51 -4.33 2.50
C ILE A 33 2.14 -4.07 1.13
N PHE A 34 1.32 -3.66 0.19
CA PHE A 34 1.76 -3.17 -1.12
C PHE A 34 1.44 -1.69 -1.23
N ILE A 35 2.43 -0.90 -1.60
CA ILE A 35 2.29 0.54 -1.82
C ILE A 35 3.21 0.95 -2.97
N SER A 36 2.73 1.81 -3.86
CA SER A 36 3.59 2.43 -4.87
C SER A 36 4.36 3.61 -4.26
N ASP A 37 5.54 3.87 -4.76
CA ASP A 37 6.36 5.03 -4.38
C ASP A 37 5.81 6.34 -4.97
N HIS A 38 5.21 6.29 -6.17
CA HIS A 38 4.52 7.40 -6.83
C HIS A 38 3.46 6.87 -7.79
N GLY A 39 2.62 7.77 -8.27
CA GLY A 39 1.74 7.53 -9.41
C GLY A 39 2.41 7.91 -10.73
N GLU A 40 1.66 7.81 -11.82
CA GLU A 40 2.16 8.05 -13.17
C GLU A 40 1.13 8.83 -14.00
N SER A 41 1.57 9.87 -14.69
CA SER A 41 0.75 10.57 -15.69
C SER A 41 0.88 9.91 -17.05
N LEU A 42 -0.26 9.60 -17.66
CA LEU A 42 -0.35 8.95 -18.97
C LEU A 42 -0.80 9.90 -20.09
N GLY A 43 -0.73 11.20 -19.84
CA GLY A 43 -1.11 12.24 -20.80
C GLY A 43 -2.12 13.24 -20.26
N GLU A 44 -2.51 13.16 -19.00
CA GLU A 44 -3.39 14.11 -18.34
C GLU A 44 -2.77 15.53 -18.39
N ASN A 45 -3.53 16.50 -18.88
CA ASN A 45 -3.06 17.87 -19.10
C ASN A 45 -1.81 17.98 -19.99
N ASN A 46 -1.61 17.04 -20.93
CA ASN A 46 -0.38 16.89 -21.73
C ASN A 46 0.88 16.62 -20.90
N LEU A 47 0.73 16.11 -19.69
CA LEU A 47 1.82 15.71 -18.82
C LEU A 47 2.00 14.20 -18.87
N TYR A 48 3.24 13.77 -18.87
CA TYR A 48 3.65 12.36 -18.92
C TYR A 48 4.68 12.10 -17.83
N MET A 49 4.81 10.82 -17.42
CA MET A 49 5.76 10.39 -16.40
C MET A 49 5.41 10.92 -15.00
N HIS A 50 6.42 11.12 -14.19
CA HIS A 50 6.33 11.55 -12.79
C HIS A 50 7.46 12.55 -12.44
N GLY A 51 7.46 13.05 -11.19
CA GLY A 51 8.51 13.93 -10.69
C GLY A 51 8.23 15.42 -10.86
N ILE A 52 6.99 15.79 -11.19
CA ILE A 52 6.57 17.18 -11.25
C ILE A 52 6.38 17.71 -9.81
N PRO A 53 6.75 18.97 -9.51
CA PRO A 53 6.52 19.54 -8.20
C PRO A 53 5.08 19.37 -7.71
N LYS A 54 4.91 18.95 -6.47
CA LYS A 54 3.58 18.63 -5.88
C LYS A 54 2.54 19.73 -6.05
N SER A 55 2.96 21.00 -6.09
CA SER A 55 2.06 22.15 -6.25
C SER A 55 1.34 22.22 -7.60
N ILE A 56 1.88 21.53 -8.61
CA ILE A 56 1.34 21.52 -9.98
C ILE A 56 1.17 20.09 -10.54
N ALA A 57 1.53 19.08 -9.77
CA ALA A 57 1.41 17.69 -10.18
C ALA A 57 -0.08 17.31 -10.30
N PRO A 58 -0.47 16.61 -11.36
CA PRO A 58 -1.77 15.96 -11.44
C PRO A 58 -1.94 14.96 -10.31
N LYS A 59 -3.20 14.74 -9.89
CA LYS A 59 -3.51 13.76 -8.83
C LYS A 59 -3.02 12.36 -9.18
N GLU A 60 -3.00 12.02 -10.45
CA GLU A 60 -2.55 10.72 -10.99
C GLU A 60 -1.09 10.42 -10.64
N GLN A 61 -0.27 11.45 -10.37
CA GLN A 61 1.09 11.28 -9.86
C GLN A 61 1.17 11.16 -8.34
N LEU A 62 0.12 11.55 -7.62
CA LEU A 62 0.07 11.61 -6.16
C LEU A 62 -0.79 10.50 -5.56
N ASP A 63 -1.84 10.10 -6.27
CA ASP A 63 -2.74 9.03 -5.84
C ASP A 63 -2.09 7.68 -6.18
N ILE A 64 -1.81 6.91 -5.14
CA ILE A 64 -1.12 5.62 -5.25
C ILE A 64 -1.94 4.51 -4.62
N PRO A 65 -1.83 3.27 -5.12
CA PRO A 65 -2.47 2.13 -4.47
C PRO A 65 -1.83 1.86 -3.11
N PHE A 66 -2.67 1.54 -2.13
CA PHE A 66 -2.27 1.10 -0.81
C PHE A 66 -3.10 -0.14 -0.46
N ILE A 67 -2.50 -1.32 -0.58
CA ILE A 67 -3.17 -2.60 -0.38
C ILE A 67 -2.61 -3.26 0.86
N VAL A 68 -3.49 -3.67 1.76
CA VAL A 68 -3.12 -4.39 2.98
C VAL A 68 -3.91 -5.69 3.03
N TRP A 69 -3.22 -6.76 3.28
CA TRP A 69 -3.80 -8.07 3.55
C TRP A 69 -3.16 -8.65 4.83
N THR A 70 -3.95 -9.36 5.63
CA THR A 70 -3.46 -10.09 6.81
C THR A 70 -4.18 -11.42 6.95
N SER A 71 -3.47 -12.44 7.42
CA SER A 71 -4.04 -13.73 7.83
C SER A 71 -4.67 -13.67 9.23
N ASP A 72 -4.46 -12.58 9.97
CA ASP A 72 -4.98 -12.40 11.33
C ASP A 72 -6.35 -11.73 11.31
N ASP A 73 -7.40 -12.51 11.43
CA ASP A 73 -8.80 -12.04 11.43
C ASP A 73 -9.14 -11.12 12.61
N THR A 74 -8.29 -11.07 13.64
CA THR A 74 -8.47 -10.16 14.77
C THR A 74 -8.07 -8.72 14.45
N LYS A 75 -7.25 -8.53 13.41
CA LYS A 75 -6.82 -7.21 12.96
C LYS A 75 -7.75 -6.64 11.91
N LYS A 76 -8.44 -5.57 12.26
CA LYS A 76 -9.26 -4.82 11.32
C LYS A 76 -8.43 -3.72 10.67
N ILE A 77 -8.68 -3.49 9.38
CA ILE A 77 -8.03 -2.40 8.63
C ILE A 77 -8.96 -1.18 8.66
N LYS A 78 -8.41 -0.03 8.97
CA LYS A 78 -9.14 1.25 8.99
C LYS A 78 -9.56 1.65 7.58
N ASN A 79 -10.87 1.67 7.31
CA ASN A 79 -11.40 1.87 5.96
C ASN A 79 -11.64 3.35 5.56
N ASN A 80 -11.51 4.31 6.47
CA ASN A 80 -12.03 5.67 6.26
C ASN A 80 -11.01 6.78 6.40
N LYS A 81 -9.72 6.51 6.20
CA LYS A 81 -8.69 7.55 6.28
C LYS A 81 -7.93 7.67 4.97
N LEU A 82 -7.62 8.90 4.62
CA LEU A 82 -6.61 9.18 3.63
C LEU A 82 -5.27 8.66 4.18
N LEU A 83 -4.76 7.60 3.58
CA LEU A 83 -3.49 7.00 3.96
C LEU A 83 -2.36 7.60 3.13
N SER A 84 -1.15 7.49 3.65
CA SER A 84 0.07 7.91 2.96
C SER A 84 1.20 6.93 3.28
N GLN A 85 2.33 7.09 2.60
CA GLN A 85 3.53 6.27 2.86
C GLN A 85 3.99 6.33 4.33
N HIS A 86 3.72 7.43 5.04
CA HIS A 86 4.04 7.56 6.47
C HIS A 86 3.33 6.52 7.34
N ASN A 87 2.18 6.03 6.92
CA ASN A 87 1.44 5.00 7.66
C ASN A 87 2.14 3.64 7.65
N VAL A 88 2.99 3.35 6.65
CA VAL A 88 3.65 2.05 6.49
C VAL A 88 4.53 1.73 7.69
N PHE A 89 5.41 2.65 8.08
CA PHE A 89 6.32 2.45 9.21
C PHE A 89 5.58 2.07 10.49
N HIS A 90 4.56 2.84 10.86
CA HIS A 90 3.78 2.61 12.06
C HIS A 90 2.97 1.31 11.99
N SER A 91 2.47 0.97 10.80
CA SER A 91 1.71 -0.27 10.57
C SER A 91 2.58 -1.52 10.70
N VAL A 92 3.82 -1.47 10.21
CA VAL A 92 4.77 -2.57 10.36
C VAL A 92 5.13 -2.79 11.82
N LEU A 93 5.45 -1.73 12.57
CA LEU A 93 5.73 -1.84 14.00
C LEU A 93 4.54 -2.39 14.78
N ASP A 94 3.33 -1.91 14.47
CA ASP A 94 2.09 -2.37 15.09
C ASP A 94 1.83 -3.85 14.80
N PHE A 95 1.99 -4.27 13.56
CA PHE A 95 1.80 -5.67 13.18
C PHE A 95 2.78 -6.61 13.89
N LEU A 96 4.03 -6.19 13.98
CA LEU A 96 5.10 -6.95 14.64
C LEU A 96 5.10 -6.81 16.16
N ASN A 97 4.21 -6.00 16.72
CA ASN A 97 4.15 -5.68 18.15
C ASN A 97 5.49 -5.14 18.69
N ILE A 98 6.12 -4.25 17.91
CA ILE A 98 7.38 -3.62 18.26
C ILE A 98 7.10 -2.24 18.86
N GLU A 99 7.61 -2.03 20.07
CA GLU A 99 7.58 -0.72 20.74
C GLU A 99 8.77 0.13 20.31
N SER A 100 8.53 1.40 20.04
CA SER A 100 9.55 2.39 19.71
C SER A 100 9.11 3.78 20.17
N PRO A 101 10.03 4.64 20.63
CA PRO A 101 9.69 6.03 21.03
C PRO A 101 9.06 6.86 19.90
N ILE A 102 9.27 6.49 18.63
CA ILE A 102 8.72 7.18 17.47
C ILE A 102 7.48 6.49 16.90
N TYR A 103 7.04 5.37 17.50
CA TYR A 103 5.81 4.69 17.09
C TYR A 103 4.57 5.49 17.53
N ASP A 104 3.69 5.77 16.59
CA ASP A 104 2.36 6.34 16.84
C ASP A 104 1.27 5.39 16.38
N LYS A 105 0.53 4.81 17.32
CA LYS A 105 -0.59 3.90 17.05
C LYS A 105 -1.68 4.51 16.17
N LYS A 106 -1.88 5.83 16.23
CA LYS A 106 -2.88 6.52 15.41
C LYS A 106 -2.54 6.48 13.93
N MET A 107 -1.26 6.35 13.62
CA MET A 107 -0.75 6.27 12.25
C MET A 107 -0.76 4.85 11.70
N SER A 108 -0.97 3.83 12.53
CA SER A 108 -1.16 2.45 12.04
C SER A 108 -2.45 2.33 11.23
N VAL A 109 -2.41 1.51 10.19
CA VAL A 109 -3.60 1.13 9.40
C VAL A 109 -4.47 0.09 10.10
N PHE A 110 -3.95 -0.54 11.15
CA PHE A 110 -4.67 -1.55 11.90
C PHE A 110 -5.49 -0.96 13.04
N GLU A 111 -6.66 -1.57 13.31
CA GLU A 111 -7.45 -1.40 14.51
C GLU A 111 -7.41 -2.70 15.31
N TRP A 112 -7.28 -2.54 16.63
CA TRP A 112 -7.27 -3.65 17.57
C TRP A 112 -8.52 -3.60 18.44
#